data_52424b1e739f55215214a75088782970
#
_entry.id   52424b1e739f55215214a75088782970
#
_cell.length_a   1.000
_cell.length_b   1.000
_cell.length_c   1.000
_cell.angle_alpha   90.00
_cell.angle_beta   90.00
_cell.angle_gamma   90.00
#
_symmetry.space_group_name_H-M   'P 1'
#
loop_
_entity.id
_entity.type
_entity.pdbx_description
1 polymer ?
#
loop_
_entity_poly.entity_id
_entity_poly.type
_entity_poly.pdbx_seq_one_letter_code
_entity_poly.pdbx_strand_id
1 'polypeptide(L)'
;MGKKAVSKLFYCTSIALTFVLAGITIAGAFAGHIPPEHSTLMPFIGLALSGLLLINLAVAIYWGIRRRFWIIIPLIAIAANWQYLGRIFQPPFTAGGKEANTLKIATYNVDSFGNEQSGYSCKEIAAYMKEHRVDIICFQEFVGNRYFTSDSIRNAFADWQYAVIPQAPDSTPI
;
A
#
# COMPACT_ATOMS: atom_id res chain seq x y z
N MET A 1 46.97 8.20 12.19
CA MET A 1 46.35 8.33 10.87
C MET A 1 46.03 9.81 10.60
N GLY A 2 46.50 10.38 9.50
CA GLY A 2 46.33 11.83 9.26
C GLY A 2 44.87 12.16 8.88
N LYS A 3 44.39 13.35 9.29
CA LYS A 3 43.03 13.85 9.00
C LYS A 3 42.61 13.69 7.54
N LYS A 4 43.54 13.78 6.58
CA LYS A 4 43.31 13.59 5.13
C LYS A 4 42.95 12.15 4.78
N ALA A 5 43.56 11.13 5.42
CA ALA A 5 43.27 9.72 5.16
C ALA A 5 41.85 9.35 5.65
N VAL A 6 41.48 9.83 6.83
CA VAL A 6 40.14 9.66 7.41
C VAL A 6 39.07 10.30 6.50
N SER A 7 39.30 11.52 6.05
CA SER A 7 38.34 12.22 5.13
C SER A 7 38.19 11.47 3.80
N LYS A 8 39.29 10.94 3.24
CA LYS A 8 39.25 10.15 2.00
C LYS A 8 38.46 8.84 2.21
N LEU A 9 38.68 8.18 3.35
CA LEU A 9 37.96 6.94 3.69
C LEU A 9 36.42 7.22 3.75
N PHE A 10 36.02 8.22 4.53
CA PHE A 10 34.59 8.61 4.62
C PHE A 10 33.98 8.93 3.27
N TYR A 11 34.71 9.62 2.39
CA TYR A 11 34.24 9.93 1.06
C TYR A 11 34.02 8.67 0.21
N CYS A 12 34.99 7.76 0.17
CA CYS A 12 34.86 6.50 -0.58
C CYS A 12 33.74 5.63 -0.01
N THR A 13 33.61 5.53 1.31
CA THR A 13 32.53 4.78 1.96
C THR A 13 31.17 5.37 1.63
N SER A 14 31.02 6.70 1.64
CA SER A 14 29.76 7.36 1.27
C SER A 14 29.35 7.07 -0.18
N ILE A 15 30.32 7.00 -1.11
CA ILE A 15 30.04 6.63 -2.50
C ILE A 15 29.56 5.17 -2.56
N ALA A 16 30.31 4.25 -1.92
CA ALA A 16 29.95 2.82 -1.92
C ALA A 16 28.54 2.58 -1.36
N LEU A 17 28.23 3.22 -0.23
CA LEU A 17 26.89 3.14 0.36
C LEU A 17 25.81 3.72 -0.55
N THR A 18 26.10 4.79 -1.28
CA THR A 18 25.16 5.37 -2.26
C THR A 18 24.83 4.35 -3.36
N PHE A 19 25.83 3.64 -3.89
CA PHE A 19 25.61 2.62 -4.93
C PHE A 19 24.83 1.42 -4.40
N VAL A 20 25.15 0.93 -3.19
CA VAL A 20 24.43 -0.19 -2.56
C VAL A 20 22.99 0.17 -2.32
N LEU A 21 22.72 1.34 -1.73
CA LEU A 21 21.37 1.83 -1.48
C LEU A 21 20.57 1.98 -2.79
N ALA A 22 21.15 2.61 -3.80
CA ALA A 22 20.52 2.76 -5.10
C ALA A 22 20.21 1.41 -5.75
N GLY A 23 21.14 0.45 -5.70
CA GLY A 23 20.94 -0.90 -6.22
C GLY A 23 19.77 -1.63 -5.56
N ILE A 24 19.67 -1.59 -4.22
CA ILE A 24 18.56 -2.18 -3.48
C ILE A 24 17.24 -1.49 -3.85
N THR A 25 17.24 -0.16 -3.96
CA THR A 25 16.05 0.60 -4.32
C THR A 25 15.58 0.31 -5.75
N ILE A 26 16.50 0.17 -6.70
CA ILE A 26 16.18 -0.23 -8.09
C ILE A 26 15.61 -1.67 -8.11
N ALA A 27 16.19 -2.59 -7.32
CA ALA A 27 15.64 -3.93 -7.19
C ALA A 27 14.18 -3.91 -6.68
N GLY A 28 13.83 -2.95 -5.82
CA GLY A 28 12.48 -2.72 -5.34
C GLY A 28 11.46 -2.43 -6.44
N ALA A 29 11.87 -1.81 -7.56
CA ALA A 29 11.00 -1.57 -8.71
C ALA A 29 10.48 -2.89 -9.34
N PHE A 30 11.22 -3.98 -9.16
CA PHE A 30 10.87 -5.31 -9.67
C PHE A 30 10.18 -6.19 -8.63
N ALA A 31 10.07 -5.74 -7.37
CA ALA A 31 9.52 -6.55 -6.27
C ALA A 31 8.11 -7.08 -6.55
N GLY A 32 7.26 -6.28 -7.20
CA GLY A 32 5.91 -6.68 -7.56
C GLY A 32 5.80 -7.65 -8.75
N HIS A 33 6.90 -7.92 -9.46
CA HIS A 33 6.93 -8.81 -10.62
C HIS A 33 7.50 -10.20 -10.28
N ILE A 34 8.09 -10.36 -9.11
CA ILE A 34 8.71 -11.62 -8.67
C ILE A 34 7.79 -12.29 -7.66
N PRO A 35 7.22 -13.47 -7.99
CA PRO A 35 6.37 -14.20 -7.06
C PRO A 35 7.12 -14.54 -5.77
N PRO A 36 6.45 -14.53 -4.60
CA PRO A 36 7.07 -14.85 -3.31
C PRO A 36 7.69 -16.25 -3.26
N GLU A 37 7.20 -17.17 -4.09
CA GLU A 37 7.72 -18.53 -4.23
C GLU A 37 9.16 -18.54 -4.75
N HIS A 38 9.54 -17.56 -5.57
CA HIS A 38 10.87 -17.46 -6.16
C HIS A 38 11.85 -16.66 -5.33
N SER A 39 11.36 -15.77 -4.45
CA SER A 39 12.23 -14.94 -3.60
C SER A 39 11.47 -14.43 -2.37
N THR A 40 11.92 -14.82 -1.20
CA THR A 40 11.40 -14.29 0.07
C THR A 40 11.93 -12.87 0.36
N LEU A 41 13.06 -12.49 -0.25
CA LEU A 41 13.68 -11.18 -0.02
C LEU A 41 12.94 -10.04 -0.73
N MET A 42 12.40 -10.29 -1.93
CA MET A 42 11.74 -9.26 -2.75
C MET A 42 10.52 -8.62 -2.09
N PRO A 43 9.62 -9.36 -1.42
CA PRO A 43 8.52 -8.76 -0.66
C PRO A 43 8.98 -7.81 0.44
N PHE A 44 10.07 -8.14 1.15
CA PHE A 44 10.63 -7.26 2.19
C PHE A 44 11.23 -5.98 1.60
N ILE A 45 11.92 -6.07 0.46
CA ILE A 45 12.41 -4.88 -0.26
C ILE A 45 11.23 -4.02 -0.71
N GLY A 46 10.16 -4.63 -1.26
CA GLY A 46 8.94 -3.93 -1.64
C GLY A 46 8.26 -3.22 -0.47
N LEU A 47 8.18 -3.86 0.68
CA LEU A 47 7.63 -3.26 1.91
C LEU A 47 8.49 -2.08 2.40
N ALA A 48 9.82 -2.19 2.31
CA ALA A 48 10.75 -1.15 2.73
C ALA A 48 10.89 -0.01 1.70
N LEU A 49 10.28 -0.13 0.51
CA LEU A 49 10.55 0.74 -0.64
C LEU A 49 10.27 2.23 -0.36
N SER A 50 9.21 2.55 0.38
CA SER A 50 8.91 3.94 0.78
C SER A 50 10.06 4.55 1.59
N GLY A 51 10.57 3.80 2.57
CA GLY A 51 11.72 4.22 3.38
C GLY A 51 13.01 4.35 2.56
N LEU A 52 13.26 3.39 1.66
CA LEU A 52 14.42 3.42 0.76
C LEU A 52 14.40 4.65 -0.16
N LEU A 53 13.25 5.03 -0.67
CA LEU A 53 13.09 6.23 -1.49
C LEU A 53 13.36 7.51 -0.69
N LEU A 54 12.88 7.60 0.54
CA LEU A 54 13.17 8.73 1.43
C LEU A 54 14.66 8.84 1.75
N ILE A 55 15.34 7.72 2.01
CA ILE A 55 16.79 7.71 2.24
C ILE A 55 17.54 8.12 0.97
N ASN A 56 17.14 7.64 -0.23
CA ASN A 56 17.74 8.08 -1.48
C ASN A 56 17.56 9.59 -1.71
N LEU A 57 16.40 10.15 -1.35
CA LEU A 57 16.17 11.60 -1.42
C LEU A 57 17.12 12.35 -0.49
N ALA A 58 17.30 11.89 0.75
CA ALA A 58 18.24 12.48 1.69
C ALA A 58 19.69 12.41 1.18
N VAL A 59 20.09 11.28 0.56
CA VAL A 59 21.40 11.11 -0.06
C VAL A 59 21.57 12.02 -1.28
N ALA A 60 20.53 12.22 -2.08
CA ALA A 60 20.54 13.17 -3.20
C ALA A 60 20.77 14.61 -2.69
N ILE A 61 20.06 15.01 -1.63
CA ILE A 61 20.26 16.31 -0.99
C ILE A 61 21.70 16.46 -0.46
N TYR A 62 22.21 15.42 0.21
CA TYR A 62 23.59 15.42 0.72
C TYR A 62 24.62 15.67 -0.39
N TRP A 63 24.53 14.94 -1.52
CA TRP A 63 25.43 15.11 -2.66
C TRP A 63 25.20 16.45 -3.37
N GLY A 64 23.97 16.95 -3.42
CA GLY A 64 23.63 18.28 -3.95
C GLY A 64 24.31 19.43 -3.16
N ILE A 65 24.23 19.39 -1.82
CA ILE A 65 24.92 20.37 -0.94
C ILE A 65 26.45 20.29 -1.14
N ARG A 66 26.97 19.09 -1.31
CA ARG A 66 28.39 18.86 -1.59
C ARG A 66 28.80 19.24 -3.02
N ARG A 67 27.84 19.64 -3.87
CA ARG A 67 28.05 19.97 -5.30
C ARG A 67 28.82 18.88 -6.04
N ARG A 68 28.44 17.61 -5.81
CA ARG A 68 29.08 16.44 -6.42
C ARG A 68 28.12 15.77 -7.40
N PHE A 69 28.65 15.31 -8.53
CA PHE A 69 27.88 14.64 -9.57
C PHE A 69 27.24 13.30 -9.09
N TRP A 70 27.70 12.74 -7.98
CA TRP A 70 27.13 11.53 -7.36
C TRP A 70 25.65 11.65 -7.01
N ILE A 71 25.06 12.85 -7.01
CA ILE A 71 23.61 13.10 -6.89
C ILE A 71 22.81 12.32 -7.93
N ILE A 72 23.40 12.04 -9.11
CA ILE A 72 22.72 11.36 -10.21
C ILE A 72 22.31 9.94 -9.80
N ILE A 73 23.11 9.26 -8.97
CA ILE A 73 22.86 7.85 -8.59
C ILE A 73 21.54 7.69 -7.82
N PRO A 74 21.30 8.38 -6.70
CA PRO A 74 20.01 8.29 -5.99
C PRO A 74 18.85 8.82 -6.83
N LEU A 75 19.05 9.82 -7.70
CA LEU A 75 17.99 10.30 -8.59
C LEU A 75 17.57 9.23 -9.61
N ILE A 76 18.51 8.46 -10.18
CA ILE A 76 18.18 7.32 -11.04
C ILE A 76 17.38 6.27 -10.26
N ALA A 77 17.78 5.96 -9.02
CA ALA A 77 17.06 5.00 -8.19
C ALA A 77 15.61 5.44 -7.89
N ILE A 78 15.39 6.74 -7.63
CA ILE A 78 14.06 7.31 -7.43
C ILE A 78 13.26 7.25 -8.75
N ALA A 79 13.86 7.64 -9.87
CA ALA A 79 13.20 7.64 -11.18
C ALA A 79 12.81 6.22 -11.64
N ALA A 80 13.62 5.20 -11.35
CA ALA A 80 13.30 3.81 -11.65
C ALA A 80 12.01 3.33 -10.95
N ASN A 81 11.63 3.97 -9.85
CA ASN A 81 10.43 3.67 -9.08
C ASN A 81 9.26 4.63 -9.36
N TRP A 82 9.25 5.30 -10.53
CA TRP A 82 8.22 6.28 -10.89
C TRP A 82 6.80 5.72 -10.79
N GLN A 83 6.58 4.49 -11.23
CA GLN A 83 5.26 3.85 -11.15
C GLN A 83 4.78 3.68 -9.71
N TYR A 84 5.69 3.33 -8.81
CA TYR A 84 5.39 3.22 -7.38
C TYR A 84 5.05 4.58 -6.77
N LEU A 85 5.82 5.62 -7.10
CA LEU A 85 5.54 6.99 -6.67
C LEU A 85 4.18 7.48 -7.15
N GLY A 86 3.81 7.20 -8.40
CA GLY A 86 2.50 7.54 -8.96
C GLY A 86 1.32 6.84 -8.26
N ARG A 87 1.54 5.69 -7.63
CA ARG A 87 0.52 5.01 -6.82
C ARG A 87 0.38 5.60 -5.42
N ILE A 88 1.46 6.09 -4.82
CA ILE A 88 1.44 6.73 -3.49
C ILE A 88 0.90 8.16 -3.58
N PHE A 89 1.38 8.92 -4.56
CA PHE A 89 0.95 10.30 -4.76
C PHE A 89 -0.20 10.33 -5.77
N GLN A 90 -1.39 10.03 -5.27
CA GLN A 90 -2.62 10.28 -6.00
C GLN A 90 -3.20 11.61 -5.50
N PRO A 91 -2.99 12.73 -6.24
CA PRO A 91 -3.67 13.96 -5.86
C PRO A 91 -5.17 13.71 -5.85
N PRO A 92 -5.91 14.23 -4.86
CA PRO A 92 -7.36 14.13 -4.86
C PRO A 92 -7.88 14.92 -6.07
N PHE A 93 -8.00 14.23 -7.20
CA PHE A 93 -8.81 14.78 -8.28
C PHE A 93 -10.22 14.93 -7.71
N THR A 94 -10.76 16.11 -7.83
CA THR A 94 -12.13 16.42 -7.45
C THR A 94 -12.98 15.28 -8.00
N ALA A 95 -13.60 14.50 -7.10
CA ALA A 95 -14.51 13.46 -7.53
C ALA A 95 -15.58 14.17 -8.38
N GLY A 96 -15.51 13.99 -9.68
CA GLY A 96 -16.54 14.47 -10.58
C GLY A 96 -17.88 13.99 -10.02
N GLY A 97 -18.87 14.85 -9.95
CA GLY A 97 -20.21 14.43 -9.54
C GLY A 97 -20.59 13.18 -10.32
N LYS A 98 -21.43 12.31 -9.74
CA LYS A 98 -21.90 11.09 -10.40
C LYS A 98 -22.49 11.49 -11.77
N GLU A 99 -21.77 11.16 -12.84
CA GLU A 99 -22.31 11.33 -14.19
C GLU A 99 -23.46 10.34 -14.40
N ALA A 100 -24.43 10.70 -15.23
CA ALA A 100 -25.49 9.78 -15.62
C ALA A 100 -24.84 8.52 -16.21
N ASN A 101 -25.22 7.33 -15.72
CA ASN A 101 -24.67 6.02 -16.09
C ASN A 101 -23.29 5.64 -15.48
N THR A 102 -22.88 6.24 -14.38
CA THR A 102 -21.70 5.77 -13.64
C THR A 102 -22.12 4.92 -12.43
N LEU A 103 -21.37 3.84 -12.18
CA LEU A 103 -21.51 3.03 -10.97
C LEU A 103 -20.51 3.53 -9.92
N LYS A 104 -20.99 3.73 -8.70
CA LYS A 104 -20.15 4.05 -7.55
C LYS A 104 -19.84 2.77 -6.79
N ILE A 105 -18.58 2.38 -6.83
CA ILE A 105 -18.09 1.16 -6.18
C ILE A 105 -17.29 1.56 -4.94
N ALA A 106 -17.58 0.95 -3.80
CA ALA A 106 -16.80 1.05 -2.58
C ALA A 106 -16.11 -0.28 -2.29
N THR A 107 -14.87 -0.22 -1.85
CA THR A 107 -14.15 -1.35 -1.25
C THR A 107 -13.78 -1.01 0.19
N TYR A 108 -14.04 -1.92 1.11
CA TYR A 108 -13.88 -1.65 2.54
C TYR A 108 -13.44 -2.91 3.28
N ASN A 109 -12.31 -2.81 3.99
CA ASN A 109 -11.92 -3.84 4.94
C ASN A 109 -12.72 -3.65 6.23
N VAL A 110 -13.53 -4.64 6.57
CA VAL A 110 -14.46 -4.56 7.72
C VAL A 110 -13.90 -5.19 8.99
N ASP A 111 -12.73 -5.84 8.93
CA ASP A 111 -12.10 -6.52 10.08
C ASP A 111 -13.12 -7.31 10.89
N SER A 112 -13.87 -8.19 10.22
CA SER A 112 -14.95 -8.97 10.84
C SER A 112 -16.00 -8.10 11.58
N PHE A 113 -16.19 -6.86 11.15
CA PHE A 113 -17.00 -5.83 11.83
C PHE A 113 -16.59 -5.60 13.29
N GLY A 114 -15.26 -5.63 13.57
CA GLY A 114 -14.69 -5.45 14.89
C GLY A 114 -15.05 -6.56 15.87
N ASN A 115 -15.53 -7.71 15.40
CA ASN A 115 -16.06 -8.81 16.22
C ASN A 115 -17.15 -8.38 17.21
N GLU A 116 -17.89 -7.33 16.89
CA GLU A 116 -18.95 -6.80 17.74
C GLU A 116 -20.15 -7.75 17.87
N GLN A 117 -20.75 -7.74 19.06
CA GLN A 117 -21.97 -8.51 19.33
C GLN A 117 -23.23 -7.75 18.94
N SER A 118 -23.19 -6.42 18.96
CA SER A 118 -24.36 -5.54 18.71
C SER A 118 -24.68 -5.29 17.25
N GLY A 119 -23.71 -5.52 16.36
CA GLY A 119 -23.80 -5.15 14.94
C GLY A 119 -23.84 -3.64 14.70
N TYR A 120 -23.36 -2.84 15.65
CA TYR A 120 -23.34 -1.37 15.54
C TYR A 120 -22.51 -0.93 14.33
N SER A 121 -21.24 -1.37 14.24
CA SER A 121 -20.35 -1.03 13.13
C SER A 121 -20.93 -1.42 11.79
N CYS A 122 -21.59 -2.58 11.70
CA CYS A 122 -22.22 -3.03 10.47
C CYS A 122 -23.34 -2.09 10.01
N LYS A 123 -24.20 -1.65 10.96
CA LYS A 123 -25.30 -0.72 10.67
C LYS A 123 -24.80 0.67 10.29
N GLU A 124 -23.77 1.17 10.98
CA GLU A 124 -23.15 2.46 10.67
C GLU A 124 -22.51 2.46 9.27
N ILE A 125 -21.81 1.37 8.91
CA ILE A 125 -21.24 1.21 7.57
C ILE A 125 -22.35 1.17 6.52
N ALA A 126 -23.42 0.43 6.75
CA ALA A 126 -24.55 0.36 5.83
C ALA A 126 -25.21 1.74 5.63
N ALA A 127 -25.43 2.48 6.72
CA ALA A 127 -25.98 3.83 6.68
C ALA A 127 -25.07 4.79 5.89
N TYR A 128 -23.77 4.75 6.15
CA TYR A 128 -22.77 5.56 5.44
C TYR A 128 -22.74 5.27 3.93
N MET A 129 -22.71 3.98 3.55
CA MET A 129 -22.70 3.58 2.15
C MET A 129 -23.97 4.02 1.42
N LYS A 130 -25.13 3.96 2.10
CA LYS A 130 -26.42 4.42 1.57
C LYS A 130 -26.45 5.94 1.39
N GLU A 131 -26.01 6.70 2.40
CA GLU A 131 -25.93 8.16 2.34
C GLU A 131 -25.06 8.61 1.16
N HIS A 132 -23.94 7.92 0.92
CA HIS A 132 -23.01 8.22 -0.18
C HIS A 132 -23.47 7.63 -1.53
N ARG A 133 -24.64 7.01 -1.60
CA ARG A 133 -25.21 6.43 -2.83
C ARG A 133 -24.24 5.46 -3.51
N VAL A 134 -23.68 4.54 -2.75
CA VAL A 134 -22.80 3.50 -3.26
C VAL A 134 -23.65 2.42 -3.93
N ASP A 135 -23.33 2.07 -5.18
CA ASP A 135 -24.10 1.08 -5.95
C ASP A 135 -23.60 -0.35 -5.69
N ILE A 136 -22.27 -0.53 -5.50
CA ILE A 136 -21.63 -1.84 -5.26
C ILE A 136 -20.68 -1.70 -4.08
N ILE A 137 -20.76 -2.63 -3.13
CA ILE A 137 -19.86 -2.68 -1.99
C ILE A 137 -19.08 -4.00 -2.04
N CYS A 138 -17.75 -3.90 -2.00
CA CYS A 138 -16.83 -5.04 -1.90
C CYS A 138 -16.22 -5.08 -0.51
N PHE A 139 -16.59 -6.04 0.30
CA PHE A 139 -16.02 -6.22 1.63
C PHE A 139 -14.78 -7.12 1.61
N GLN A 140 -13.78 -6.74 2.39
CA GLN A 140 -12.60 -7.54 2.72
C GLN A 140 -12.69 -7.94 4.19
N GLU A 141 -12.12 -9.11 4.53
CA GLU A 141 -12.17 -9.66 5.88
C GLU A 141 -13.59 -9.79 6.43
N PHE A 142 -14.51 -10.22 5.54
CA PHE A 142 -15.91 -10.42 5.89
C PHE A 142 -16.09 -11.77 6.58
N VAL A 143 -16.27 -11.74 7.89
CA VAL A 143 -16.57 -12.93 8.69
C VAL A 143 -17.68 -12.58 9.68
N GLY A 144 -18.69 -13.42 9.74
CA GLY A 144 -19.71 -13.37 10.80
C GLY A 144 -19.19 -13.98 12.09
N ASN A 145 -19.71 -13.57 13.21
CA ASN A 145 -19.38 -14.16 14.51
C ASN A 145 -20.61 -14.86 15.13
N ARG A 146 -20.41 -15.49 16.29
CA ARG A 146 -21.48 -16.24 17.00
C ARG A 146 -22.71 -15.38 17.30
N TYR A 147 -22.54 -14.12 17.59
CA TYR A 147 -23.62 -13.21 18.03
C TYR A 147 -24.22 -12.43 16.88
N PHE A 148 -23.41 -12.14 15.87
CA PHE A 148 -23.81 -11.40 14.69
C PHE A 148 -23.44 -12.20 13.44
N THR A 149 -24.41 -13.00 13.00
CA THR A 149 -24.22 -13.98 11.93
C THR A 149 -24.17 -13.32 10.55
N SER A 150 -23.71 -14.04 9.54
CA SER A 150 -23.70 -13.59 8.14
C SER A 150 -25.09 -13.17 7.66
N ASP A 151 -26.15 -13.82 8.14
CA ASP A 151 -27.53 -13.43 7.78
C ASP A 151 -27.93 -12.11 8.44
N SER A 152 -27.50 -11.86 9.66
CA SER A 152 -27.71 -10.58 10.35
C SER A 152 -26.99 -9.45 9.63
N ILE A 153 -25.76 -9.71 9.13
CA ILE A 153 -25.01 -8.76 8.31
C ILE A 153 -25.77 -8.50 7.01
N ARG A 154 -26.19 -9.56 6.31
CA ARG A 154 -26.98 -9.43 5.06
C ARG A 154 -28.21 -8.57 5.25
N ASN A 155 -28.94 -8.74 6.35
CA ASN A 155 -30.11 -7.95 6.66
C ASN A 155 -29.80 -6.45 6.88
N ALA A 156 -28.64 -6.13 7.43
CA ALA A 156 -28.22 -4.74 7.58
C ALA A 156 -27.92 -4.06 6.23
N PHE A 157 -27.57 -4.82 5.19
CA PHE A 157 -27.34 -4.36 3.82
C PHE A 157 -28.48 -4.72 2.86
N ALA A 158 -29.72 -4.85 3.36
CA ALA A 158 -30.88 -5.24 2.55
C ALA A 158 -31.25 -4.24 1.44
N ASP A 159 -30.75 -3.01 1.49
CA ASP A 159 -30.91 -2.03 0.42
C ASP A 159 -30.16 -2.42 -0.88
N TRP A 160 -29.18 -3.31 -0.80
CA TRP A 160 -28.49 -3.91 -1.95
C TRP A 160 -29.12 -5.27 -2.27
N GLN A 161 -29.81 -5.36 -3.39
CA GLN A 161 -30.65 -6.53 -3.76
C GLN A 161 -29.84 -7.82 -3.97
N TYR A 162 -28.58 -7.72 -4.34
CA TYR A 162 -27.73 -8.84 -4.66
C TYR A 162 -26.54 -8.93 -3.71
N ALA A 163 -26.31 -10.12 -3.16
CA ALA A 163 -25.14 -10.42 -2.34
C ALA A 163 -24.49 -11.72 -2.84
N VAL A 164 -23.19 -11.66 -3.09
CA VAL A 164 -22.35 -12.83 -3.39
C VAL A 164 -21.37 -13.00 -2.24
N ILE A 165 -21.53 -14.09 -1.49
CA ILE A 165 -20.58 -14.48 -0.43
C ILE A 165 -19.88 -15.73 -0.96
N PRO A 166 -18.58 -15.65 -1.32
CA PRO A 166 -17.83 -16.83 -1.74
C PRO A 166 -17.80 -17.84 -0.60
N GLN A 167 -18.23 -19.07 -0.86
CA GLN A 167 -18.01 -20.14 0.10
C GLN A 167 -16.52 -20.49 0.04
N ALA A 168 -15.85 -20.46 1.20
CA ALA A 168 -14.49 -20.99 1.28
C ALA A 168 -14.52 -22.46 0.85
N PRO A 169 -13.62 -22.91 -0.06
CA PRO A 169 -13.51 -24.31 -0.36
C PRO A 169 -13.10 -25.03 0.93
N ASP A 170 -13.98 -25.92 1.41
CA ASP A 170 -13.78 -26.82 2.55
C ASP A 170 -13.17 -26.17 3.83
N SER A 171 -13.99 -25.39 4.53
CA SER A 171 -13.79 -25.24 5.95
C SER A 171 -14.27 -26.52 6.65
N THR A 172 -13.39 -27.49 6.80
CA THR A 172 -13.58 -28.54 7.84
C THR A 172 -13.76 -27.80 9.16
N PRO A 173 -14.83 -28.07 9.91
CA PRO A 173 -14.98 -27.46 11.23
C PRO A 173 -13.86 -27.97 12.14
N ILE A 174 -13.07 -27.03 12.66
CA ILE A 174 -12.12 -27.27 13.75
C ILE A 174 -12.89 -27.32 15.06
#